data_7e44c185e7fb685fca00973b45cff529
#
_entry.id   7e44c185e7fb685fca00973b45cff529
#
_cell.length_a   1.000
_cell.length_b   1.000
_cell.length_c   1.000
_cell.angle_alpha   90.00
_cell.angle_beta   90.00
_cell.angle_gamma   90.00
#
_symmetry.space_group_name_H-M   'P 1'
#
loop_
_entity.id
_entity.type
_entity.pdbx_description
1 polymer ?
#
loop_
_entity_poly.entity_id
_entity_poly.type
_entity_poly.pdbx_seq_one_letter_code
_entity_poly.pdbx_strand_id
1 'polypeptide(L)'
;MCTAATYKTKDFYIGRTLDYEISYGDEITITPRNYEFKFKEKEPIKTHNAIIGMAYVVENYPLYYDAINEKGLGIAGLNFVGNTHYNEKQEGKDNITQYEFIPWILSQCSTVKEAKKLIEKINFLNKPFNDQLPLAQLHWIIADNTEAITVEAVKEGIKIYQNPVGILTNNPPFDKQMFALNNYMNLSAKSPENKFAKNLNLERYSRGMGAIGLPGDLSSQSRFVRASFVKMNSISKDTEKESVSQFFHILNSVDQQRGCCELEDGKYEITIYTSCCNASKGIYYYTTYDNHQITAVDMHKENLDNKELIRYPLIKEEQIKMQN
;
A
#
# COMPACT_ATOMS: atom_id res chain seq x y z
N MET A 1 2.21 10.97 -4.28
CA MET A 1 2.86 10.25 -3.13
C MET A 1 1.96 9.12 -2.64
N CYS A 2 2.32 8.34 -1.63
CA CYS A 2 1.52 7.20 -1.21
C CYS A 2 1.94 6.73 0.18
N THR A 3 1.04 6.05 0.90
CA THR A 3 1.36 5.36 2.16
C THR A 3 0.67 4.01 2.18
N ALA A 4 1.41 2.93 2.42
CA ALA A 4 0.86 1.60 2.65
C ALA A 4 1.03 1.18 4.10
N ALA A 5 0.09 0.42 4.60
CA ALA A 5 0.08 -0.08 5.96
C ALA A 5 -0.38 -1.53 6.04
N THR A 6 0.07 -2.23 7.06
CA THR A 6 -0.48 -3.51 7.51
C THR A 6 -1.11 -3.33 8.88
N TYR A 7 -2.10 -4.15 9.21
CA TYR A 7 -2.69 -4.20 10.55
C TYR A 7 -3.14 -5.62 10.85
N LYS A 8 -2.96 -6.06 12.07
CA LYS A 8 -3.35 -7.41 12.49
C LYS A 8 -4.14 -7.36 13.78
N THR A 9 -5.31 -7.97 13.74
CA THR A 9 -6.14 -8.30 14.90
C THR A 9 -6.39 -9.82 14.87
N LYS A 10 -7.63 -10.26 14.87
CA LYS A 10 -7.98 -11.64 14.53
C LYS A 10 -7.67 -11.96 13.07
N ASP A 11 -8.02 -11.04 12.16
CA ASP A 11 -7.72 -11.11 10.73
C ASP A 11 -6.48 -10.27 10.41
N PHE A 12 -5.92 -10.46 9.22
CA PHE A 12 -4.82 -9.69 8.68
C PHE A 12 -5.31 -8.71 7.61
N TYR A 13 -4.85 -7.46 7.72
CA TYR A 13 -5.23 -6.36 6.84
C TYR A 13 -3.99 -5.73 6.20
N ILE A 14 -4.11 -5.37 4.93
CA ILE A 14 -3.14 -4.57 4.18
C ILE A 14 -3.88 -3.59 3.29
N GLY A 15 -3.35 -2.41 3.07
CA GLY A 15 -3.93 -1.42 2.18
C GLY A 15 -3.07 -0.18 2.06
N ARG A 16 -3.56 0.82 1.35
CA ARG A 16 -2.78 2.02 1.04
C ARG A 16 -3.65 3.26 0.83
N THR A 17 -3.01 4.43 0.85
CA THR A 17 -3.50 5.64 0.18
C THR A 17 -2.87 5.73 -1.20
N LEU A 18 -3.62 6.10 -2.25
CA LEU A 18 -3.09 6.55 -3.52
C LEU A 18 -3.15 8.08 -3.53
N ASP A 19 -1.97 8.71 -3.37
CA ASP A 19 -1.86 10.16 -3.35
C ASP A 19 -1.29 10.63 -4.69
N TYR A 20 -2.12 11.32 -5.48
CA TYR A 20 -1.78 11.79 -6.81
C TYR A 20 -2.68 12.96 -7.23
N GLU A 21 -2.38 13.62 -8.35
CA GLU A 21 -3.17 14.75 -8.84
C GLU A 21 -4.33 14.36 -9.77
N ILE A 22 -4.32 13.13 -10.29
CA ILE A 22 -5.36 12.61 -11.18
C ILE A 22 -5.64 11.12 -10.90
N SER A 23 -6.88 10.69 -11.17
CA SER A 23 -7.23 9.27 -11.28
C SER A 23 -7.16 8.84 -12.74
N TYR A 24 -6.52 7.72 -13.03
CA TYR A 24 -6.46 7.13 -14.39
C TYR A 24 -7.74 6.37 -14.77
N GLY A 25 -8.74 6.31 -13.90
CA GLY A 25 -9.90 5.46 -14.06
C GLY A 25 -9.78 4.19 -13.23
N ASP A 26 -9.33 4.38 -12.00
CA ASP A 26 -9.11 3.31 -11.02
C ASP A 26 -10.41 2.60 -10.70
N GLU A 27 -10.37 1.28 -10.61
CA GLU A 27 -11.49 0.43 -10.29
C GLU A 27 -11.07 -0.82 -9.52
N ILE A 28 -11.99 -1.41 -8.76
CA ILE A 28 -11.71 -2.71 -8.15
C ILE A 28 -11.82 -3.78 -9.22
N THR A 29 -10.77 -4.56 -9.35
CA THR A 29 -10.68 -5.63 -10.34
C THR A 29 -10.40 -6.95 -9.65
N ILE A 30 -11.23 -7.97 -9.94
CA ILE A 30 -10.96 -9.35 -9.60
C ILE A 30 -10.41 -10.04 -10.84
N THR A 31 -9.24 -10.68 -10.70
CA THR A 31 -8.68 -11.59 -11.70
C THR A 31 -8.95 -13.02 -11.23
N PRO A 32 -9.90 -13.73 -11.86
CA PRO A 32 -10.24 -15.11 -11.51
C PRO A 32 -9.11 -16.07 -11.84
N ARG A 33 -9.15 -17.29 -11.27
CA ARG A 33 -8.11 -18.32 -11.37
C ARG A 33 -7.75 -18.74 -12.81
N ASN A 34 -8.69 -18.66 -13.73
CA ASN A 34 -8.49 -19.10 -15.13
C ASN A 34 -8.36 -17.91 -16.11
N TYR A 35 -8.19 -16.70 -15.61
CA TYR A 35 -7.78 -15.57 -16.44
C TYR A 35 -6.33 -15.80 -16.90
N GLU A 36 -6.05 -15.61 -18.20
CA GLU A 36 -4.72 -15.81 -18.75
C GLU A 36 -3.87 -14.53 -18.59
N PHE A 37 -2.95 -14.53 -17.61
CA PHE A 37 -1.95 -13.48 -17.51
C PHE A 37 -0.90 -13.62 -18.60
N LYS A 38 -0.77 -12.61 -19.45
CA LYS A 38 0.29 -12.50 -20.46
C LYS A 38 1.40 -11.60 -19.94
N PHE A 39 2.63 -12.07 -20.01
CA PHE A 39 3.83 -11.34 -19.58
C PHE A 39 4.70 -11.02 -20.79
N LYS A 40 5.45 -9.91 -20.76
CA LYS A 40 6.25 -9.46 -21.92
C LYS A 40 7.35 -10.45 -22.32
N GLU A 41 8.00 -11.07 -21.34
CA GLU A 41 9.17 -11.92 -21.56
C GLU A 41 9.04 -13.30 -20.88
N LYS A 42 7.83 -13.66 -20.50
CA LYS A 42 7.54 -14.96 -19.86
C LYS A 42 6.33 -15.62 -20.52
N GLU A 43 6.28 -16.94 -20.44
CA GLU A 43 5.10 -17.69 -20.87
C GLU A 43 3.88 -17.28 -20.04
N PRO A 44 2.69 -17.25 -20.67
CA PRO A 44 1.45 -16.91 -19.98
C PRO A 44 1.14 -17.86 -18.83
N ILE A 45 0.61 -17.31 -17.73
CA ILE A 45 0.06 -18.12 -16.63
C ILE A 45 -1.44 -18.27 -16.84
N LYS A 46 -1.90 -19.51 -17.11
CA LYS A 46 -3.30 -19.82 -17.45
C LYS A 46 -4.16 -20.20 -16.24
N THR A 47 -3.53 -20.65 -15.17
CA THR A 47 -4.21 -21.01 -13.91
C THR A 47 -3.36 -20.56 -12.74
N HIS A 48 -3.96 -19.81 -11.83
CA HIS A 48 -3.26 -19.16 -10.74
C HIS A 48 -4.19 -18.88 -9.55
N ASN A 49 -3.67 -18.31 -8.46
CA ASN A 49 -4.52 -17.82 -7.37
C ASN A 49 -5.39 -16.65 -7.86
N ALA A 50 -6.66 -16.61 -7.47
CA ALA A 50 -7.51 -15.47 -7.72
C ALA A 50 -6.98 -14.24 -6.97
N ILE A 51 -7.09 -13.07 -7.61
CA ILE A 51 -6.55 -11.78 -7.11
C ILE A 51 -7.68 -10.76 -7.09
N ILE A 52 -7.74 -9.92 -6.05
CA ILE A 52 -8.57 -8.73 -5.99
C ILE A 52 -7.71 -7.53 -5.62
N GLY A 53 -7.90 -6.41 -6.30
CA GLY A 53 -7.15 -5.20 -6.02
C GLY A 53 -7.69 -3.97 -6.74
N MET A 54 -7.09 -2.82 -6.44
CA MET A 54 -7.31 -1.60 -7.21
C MET A 54 -6.41 -1.60 -8.42
N ALA A 55 -6.98 -1.40 -9.60
CA ALA A 55 -6.25 -1.42 -10.85
C ALA A 55 -6.75 -0.36 -11.84
N TYR A 56 -5.88 0.06 -12.72
CA TYR A 56 -6.24 0.64 -14.00
C TYR A 56 -6.23 -0.47 -15.05
N VAL A 57 -7.38 -0.77 -15.64
CA VAL A 57 -7.50 -1.84 -16.64
C VAL A 57 -7.38 -1.24 -18.03
N VAL A 58 -6.33 -1.63 -18.75
CA VAL A 58 -6.04 -1.21 -20.12
C VAL A 58 -5.68 -2.41 -20.98
N GLU A 59 -6.21 -2.48 -22.22
CA GLU A 59 -6.01 -3.62 -23.12
C GLU A 59 -6.36 -4.98 -22.45
N ASN A 60 -7.40 -5.00 -21.63
CA ASN A 60 -7.81 -6.16 -20.82
C ASN A 60 -6.73 -6.68 -19.86
N TYR A 61 -5.77 -5.82 -19.45
CA TYR A 61 -4.72 -6.14 -18.48
C TYR A 61 -4.88 -5.29 -17.23
N PRO A 62 -4.94 -5.87 -16.01
CA PRO A 62 -5.08 -5.13 -14.77
C PRO A 62 -3.72 -4.62 -14.29
N LEU A 63 -3.49 -3.31 -14.39
CA LEU A 63 -2.32 -2.64 -13.82
C LEU A 63 -2.62 -2.36 -12.34
N TYR A 64 -2.31 -3.30 -11.47
CA TYR A 64 -2.60 -3.20 -10.04
C TYR A 64 -1.71 -2.18 -9.33
N TYR A 65 -2.32 -1.34 -8.51
CA TYR A 65 -1.64 -0.46 -7.54
C TYR A 65 -1.41 -1.18 -6.21
N ASP A 66 -2.43 -1.89 -5.73
CA ASP A 66 -2.41 -2.78 -4.58
C ASP A 66 -3.41 -3.92 -4.79
N ALA A 67 -3.09 -5.09 -4.26
CA ALA A 67 -3.94 -6.26 -4.37
C ALA A 67 -3.63 -7.28 -3.29
N ILE A 68 -4.59 -8.18 -3.08
CA ILE A 68 -4.43 -9.41 -2.31
C ILE A 68 -4.84 -10.61 -3.16
N ASN A 69 -4.31 -11.77 -2.86
CA ASN A 69 -4.81 -13.02 -3.44
C ASN A 69 -5.68 -13.81 -2.44
N GLU A 70 -6.36 -14.82 -2.95
CA GLU A 70 -7.25 -15.70 -2.17
C GLU A 70 -6.54 -16.51 -1.08
N LYS A 71 -5.20 -16.50 -1.05
CA LYS A 71 -4.37 -17.19 -0.03
C LYS A 71 -3.94 -16.26 1.10
N GLY A 72 -4.26 -14.96 1.01
CA GLY A 72 -3.97 -13.99 2.05
C GLY A 72 -2.63 -13.26 1.92
N LEU A 73 -1.94 -13.39 0.80
CA LEU A 73 -0.77 -12.58 0.48
C LEU A 73 -1.22 -11.25 -0.14
N GLY A 74 -0.65 -10.13 0.32
CA GLY A 74 -0.94 -8.80 -0.18
C GLY A 74 0.29 -8.04 -0.63
N ILE A 75 0.13 -7.17 -1.63
CA ILE A 75 1.17 -6.29 -2.18
C ILE A 75 0.59 -4.92 -2.46
N ALA A 76 1.39 -3.87 -2.18
CA ALA A 76 1.14 -2.52 -2.67
C ALA A 76 2.41 -1.95 -3.29
N GLY A 77 2.28 -1.33 -4.47
CA GLY A 77 3.35 -0.63 -5.18
C GLY A 77 3.24 0.88 -4.97
N LEU A 78 4.34 1.55 -4.60
CA LEU A 78 4.39 2.97 -4.31
C LEU A 78 5.49 3.63 -5.14
N ASN A 79 5.33 4.92 -5.45
CA ASN A 79 6.34 5.70 -6.18
C ASN A 79 7.67 5.77 -5.41
N PHE A 80 8.77 5.52 -6.13
CA PHE A 80 10.13 5.52 -5.62
C PHE A 80 11.07 6.27 -6.58
N VAL A 81 10.67 7.45 -6.96
CA VAL A 81 11.27 8.27 -8.03
C VAL A 81 12.74 8.61 -7.73
N GLY A 82 13.59 8.43 -8.73
CA GLY A 82 15.03 8.75 -8.65
C GLY A 82 15.89 7.71 -7.92
N ASN A 83 15.29 6.71 -7.27
CA ASN A 83 16.03 5.63 -6.60
C ASN A 83 15.94 4.30 -7.36
N THR A 84 14.89 4.13 -8.17
CA THR A 84 14.62 2.90 -8.89
C THR A 84 15.61 2.71 -10.04
N HIS A 85 16.08 1.47 -10.24
CA HIS A 85 16.85 1.07 -11.39
C HIS A 85 16.31 -0.22 -11.98
N TYR A 86 15.96 -0.19 -13.26
CA TYR A 86 15.52 -1.34 -14.05
C TYR A 86 16.56 -1.65 -15.14
N ASN A 87 16.66 -2.90 -15.51
CA ASN A 87 17.75 -3.40 -16.34
C ASN A 87 17.27 -3.80 -17.74
N GLU A 88 18.21 -4.05 -18.62
CA GLU A 88 17.97 -4.83 -19.83
C GLU A 88 17.74 -6.29 -19.48
N LYS A 89 17.24 -7.08 -20.46
CA LYS A 89 17.00 -8.50 -20.30
C LYS A 89 18.27 -9.26 -19.87
N GLN A 90 18.13 -10.10 -18.86
CA GLN A 90 19.20 -10.95 -18.34
C GLN A 90 18.88 -12.41 -18.59
N GLU A 91 19.84 -13.16 -19.14
CA GLU A 91 19.72 -14.59 -19.36
C GLU A 91 19.68 -15.34 -18.01
N GLY A 92 18.84 -16.38 -17.93
CA GLY A 92 18.69 -17.19 -16.72
C GLY A 92 17.89 -16.53 -15.58
N LYS A 93 17.33 -15.33 -15.80
CA LYS A 93 16.46 -14.64 -14.85
C LYS A 93 14.98 -14.62 -15.29
N ASP A 94 14.09 -14.42 -14.34
CA ASP A 94 12.69 -14.11 -14.61
C ASP A 94 12.60 -12.61 -14.95
N ASN A 95 12.61 -12.33 -16.25
CA ASN A 95 12.57 -10.97 -16.77
C ASN A 95 11.12 -10.49 -16.78
N ILE A 96 10.75 -9.63 -15.85
CA ILE A 96 9.41 -9.04 -15.71
C ILE A 96 9.51 -7.52 -15.60
N THR A 97 8.45 -6.83 -15.99
CA THR A 97 8.34 -5.39 -15.83
C THR A 97 7.79 -5.03 -14.45
N GLN A 98 7.92 -3.76 -14.05
CA GLN A 98 7.43 -3.28 -12.76
C GLN A 98 5.91 -3.43 -12.60
N TYR A 99 5.13 -3.29 -13.67
CA TYR A 99 3.66 -3.43 -13.63
C TYR A 99 3.21 -4.90 -13.61
N GLU A 100 4.09 -5.83 -14.02
CA GLU A 100 3.85 -7.27 -13.95
C GLU A 100 4.16 -7.85 -12.56
N PHE A 101 4.85 -7.10 -11.69
CA PHE A 101 5.35 -7.63 -10.41
C PHE A 101 4.23 -8.08 -9.48
N ILE A 102 3.18 -7.27 -9.30
CA ILE A 102 2.05 -7.63 -8.43
C ILE A 102 1.37 -8.91 -8.94
N PRO A 103 0.90 -9.00 -10.21
CA PRO A 103 0.29 -10.23 -10.70
C PRO A 103 1.28 -11.41 -10.74
N TRP A 104 2.57 -11.19 -11.02
CA TRP A 104 3.58 -12.25 -11.02
C TRP A 104 3.74 -12.92 -9.66
N ILE A 105 3.79 -12.14 -8.60
CA ILE A 105 3.94 -12.66 -7.23
C ILE A 105 2.62 -13.26 -6.73
N LEU A 106 1.50 -12.53 -6.84
CA LEU A 106 0.22 -12.96 -6.26
C LEU A 106 -0.38 -14.19 -6.97
N SER A 107 -0.11 -14.35 -8.25
CA SER A 107 -0.57 -15.53 -8.99
C SER A 107 0.07 -16.84 -8.52
N GLN A 108 1.30 -16.79 -8.00
CA GLN A 108 2.12 -17.99 -7.75
C GLN A 108 2.44 -18.23 -6.28
N CYS A 109 2.40 -17.20 -5.43
CA CYS A 109 2.82 -17.27 -4.04
C CYS A 109 1.63 -17.17 -3.08
N SER A 110 1.70 -17.90 -1.97
CA SER A 110 0.74 -17.85 -0.88
C SER A 110 1.28 -17.14 0.36
N THR A 111 2.59 -16.99 0.45
CA THR A 111 3.29 -16.44 1.63
C THR A 111 4.43 -15.50 1.23
N VAL A 112 4.80 -14.60 2.14
CA VAL A 112 6.00 -13.75 1.98
C VAL A 112 7.26 -14.61 1.80
N LYS A 113 7.35 -15.75 2.47
CA LYS A 113 8.50 -16.67 2.34
C LYS A 113 8.63 -17.22 0.91
N GLU A 114 7.52 -17.56 0.27
CA GLU A 114 7.50 -17.99 -1.15
C GLU A 114 7.84 -16.82 -2.07
N ALA A 115 7.28 -15.64 -1.81
CA ALA A 115 7.56 -14.43 -2.56
C ALA A 115 9.06 -14.07 -2.54
N LYS A 116 9.73 -14.14 -1.38
CA LYS A 116 11.19 -13.92 -1.27
C LYS A 116 11.99 -14.81 -2.23
N LYS A 117 11.67 -16.11 -2.27
CA LYS A 117 12.36 -17.08 -3.15
C LYS A 117 12.13 -16.79 -4.65
N LEU A 118 10.93 -16.31 -4.98
CA LEU A 118 10.61 -15.96 -6.36
C LEU A 118 11.32 -14.66 -6.76
N ILE A 119 11.36 -13.67 -5.88
CA ILE A 119 12.02 -12.37 -6.10
C ILE A 119 13.54 -12.51 -6.37
N GLU A 120 14.21 -13.46 -5.74
CA GLU A 120 15.65 -13.74 -5.97
C GLU A 120 15.98 -14.08 -7.43
N LYS A 121 14.98 -14.59 -8.18
CA LYS A 121 15.12 -14.95 -9.60
C LYS A 121 14.77 -13.82 -10.55
N ILE A 122 14.13 -12.74 -10.05
CA ILE A 122 13.61 -11.64 -10.88
C ILE A 122 14.74 -10.75 -11.39
N ASN A 123 14.56 -10.26 -12.61
CA ASN A 123 15.20 -9.10 -13.17
C ASN A 123 14.11 -8.13 -13.65
N PHE A 124 14.07 -6.93 -13.11
CA PHE A 124 13.12 -5.90 -13.54
C PHE A 124 13.57 -5.28 -14.86
N LEU A 125 12.69 -5.35 -15.86
CA LEU A 125 12.94 -4.81 -17.19
C LEU A 125 12.63 -3.31 -17.26
N ASN A 126 13.51 -2.59 -17.93
CA ASN A 126 13.32 -1.19 -18.30
C ASN A 126 12.41 -1.08 -19.54
N LYS A 127 11.15 -1.54 -19.40
CA LYS A 127 10.14 -1.51 -20.47
C LYS A 127 8.82 -0.97 -19.96
N PRO A 128 8.24 0.08 -20.57
CA PRO A 128 6.91 0.57 -20.24
C PRO A 128 5.84 -0.43 -20.69
N PHE A 129 4.62 -0.25 -20.21
CA PHE A 129 3.47 -1.04 -20.67
C PHE A 129 3.22 -0.81 -22.17
N ASN A 130 3.06 0.46 -22.55
CA ASN A 130 2.96 0.95 -23.92
C ASN A 130 3.51 2.38 -24.01
N ASP A 131 3.42 2.99 -25.19
CA ASP A 131 3.96 4.34 -25.45
C ASP A 131 3.20 5.47 -24.72
N GLN A 132 1.96 5.20 -24.27
CA GLN A 132 1.12 6.18 -23.58
C GLN A 132 1.30 6.15 -22.05
N LEU A 133 1.75 5.02 -21.49
CA LEU A 133 1.97 4.82 -20.06
C LEU A 133 3.47 4.78 -19.77
N PRO A 134 4.01 5.84 -19.18
CA PRO A 134 5.44 5.94 -18.89
C PRO A 134 5.88 4.88 -17.89
N LEU A 135 7.16 4.60 -17.88
CA LEU A 135 7.77 3.68 -16.93
C LEU A 135 7.61 4.18 -15.49
N ALA A 136 6.82 3.47 -14.69
CA ALA A 136 6.63 3.80 -13.29
C ALA A 136 7.84 3.37 -12.45
N GLN A 137 8.38 4.28 -11.64
CA GLN A 137 9.47 4.01 -10.71
C GLN A 137 8.86 3.60 -9.37
N LEU A 138 8.89 2.30 -9.06
CA LEU A 138 8.16 1.73 -7.92
C LEU A 138 9.08 0.99 -6.95
N HIS A 139 8.63 0.93 -5.70
CA HIS A 139 9.00 -0.06 -4.71
C HIS A 139 7.74 -0.65 -4.08
N TRP A 140 7.88 -1.75 -3.34
CA TRP A 140 6.70 -2.52 -2.90
C TRP A 140 6.79 -2.94 -1.45
N ILE A 141 5.64 -2.97 -0.78
CA ILE A 141 5.44 -3.73 0.44
C ILE A 141 4.71 -5.02 0.09
N ILE A 142 5.21 -6.14 0.60
CA ILE A 142 4.58 -7.47 0.48
C ILE A 142 4.37 -7.98 1.89
N ALA A 143 3.17 -8.44 2.20
CA ALA A 143 2.88 -8.91 3.54
C ALA A 143 1.83 -10.03 3.55
N ASP A 144 1.97 -10.89 4.54
CA ASP A 144 0.99 -11.89 4.94
C ASP A 144 0.71 -11.79 6.46
N ASN A 145 -0.03 -12.73 7.00
CA ASN A 145 -0.41 -12.70 8.40
C ASN A 145 0.77 -12.89 9.38
N THR A 146 1.97 -13.19 8.90
CA THR A 146 3.16 -13.51 9.70
C THR A 146 4.25 -12.45 9.63
N GLU A 147 4.48 -11.87 8.46
CA GLU A 147 5.55 -10.91 8.25
C GLU A 147 5.23 -9.90 7.14
N ALA A 148 5.98 -8.81 7.10
CA ALA A 148 6.00 -7.85 6.01
C ALA A 148 7.45 -7.60 5.56
N ILE A 149 7.62 -7.37 4.25
CA ILE A 149 8.89 -7.00 3.64
C ILE A 149 8.72 -5.79 2.73
N THR A 150 9.80 -5.05 2.54
CA THR A 150 9.91 -4.00 1.51
C THR A 150 10.87 -4.47 0.44
N VAL A 151 10.48 -4.27 -0.83
CA VAL A 151 11.27 -4.65 -2.01
C VAL A 151 11.61 -3.40 -2.80
N GLU A 152 12.89 -3.15 -3.02
CA GLU A 152 13.42 -2.00 -3.76
C GLU A 152 14.37 -2.47 -4.86
N ALA A 153 14.06 -2.14 -6.11
CA ALA A 153 14.94 -2.35 -7.26
C ALA A 153 15.82 -1.13 -7.44
N VAL A 154 17.06 -1.20 -6.99
CA VAL A 154 18.04 -0.11 -7.03
C VAL A 154 19.27 -0.49 -7.88
N LYS A 155 20.17 0.46 -8.11
CA LYS A 155 21.35 0.26 -8.97
C LYS A 155 22.21 -0.93 -8.56
N GLU A 156 22.29 -1.20 -7.26
CA GLU A 156 23.05 -2.32 -6.69
C GLU A 156 22.32 -3.67 -6.75
N GLY A 157 21.12 -3.71 -7.32
CA GLY A 157 20.26 -4.88 -7.43
C GLY A 157 18.97 -4.79 -6.60
N ILE A 158 18.25 -5.89 -6.53
CA ILE A 158 17.01 -5.96 -5.74
C ILE A 158 17.37 -6.11 -4.25
N LYS A 159 16.89 -5.19 -3.44
CA LYS A 159 17.01 -5.24 -1.97
C LYS A 159 15.69 -5.68 -1.36
N ILE A 160 15.75 -6.62 -0.43
CA ILE A 160 14.62 -7.11 0.35
C ILE A 160 14.89 -6.78 1.81
N TYR A 161 14.08 -5.91 2.38
CA TYR A 161 14.17 -5.53 3.79
C TYR A 161 13.05 -6.18 4.59
N GLN A 162 13.36 -6.67 5.78
CA GLN A 162 12.32 -6.97 6.77
C GLN A 162 11.66 -5.66 7.19
N ASN A 163 10.32 -5.63 7.20
CA ASN A 163 9.54 -4.43 7.54
C ASN A 163 8.75 -4.64 8.85
N PRO A 164 9.39 -4.44 10.01
CA PRO A 164 8.76 -4.71 11.30
C PRO A 164 7.66 -3.73 11.67
N VAL A 165 7.67 -2.53 11.09
CA VAL A 165 6.61 -1.52 11.31
C VAL A 165 5.40 -1.74 10.40
N GLY A 166 5.58 -2.46 9.28
CA GLY A 166 4.53 -2.74 8.30
C GLY A 166 3.96 -1.46 7.67
N ILE A 167 4.81 -0.45 7.48
CA ILE A 167 4.50 0.82 6.80
C ILE A 167 5.49 0.99 5.65
N LEU A 168 5.02 1.51 4.53
CA LEU A 168 5.85 1.98 3.43
C LEU A 168 5.28 3.31 2.94
N THR A 169 6.16 4.28 2.66
CA THR A 169 5.82 5.53 2.00
C THR A 169 6.57 5.66 0.67
N ASN A 170 7.25 6.76 0.40
CA ASN A 170 8.01 6.96 -0.82
C ASN A 170 9.51 7.11 -0.48
N ASN A 171 10.22 8.10 -1.11
CA ASN A 171 11.60 8.44 -0.78
C ASN A 171 11.74 8.92 0.69
N PRO A 172 12.90 8.74 1.31
CA PRO A 172 14.11 8.04 0.86
C PRO A 172 13.98 6.51 0.92
N PRO A 173 15.04 5.74 0.53
CA PRO A 173 15.08 4.28 0.69
C PRO A 173 14.68 3.79 2.08
N PHE A 174 14.10 2.59 2.14
CA PHE A 174 13.46 2.05 3.34
C PHE A 174 14.41 1.94 4.55
N ASP A 175 15.67 1.57 4.36
CA ASP A 175 16.66 1.52 5.42
C ASP A 175 16.88 2.88 6.10
N LYS A 176 16.84 3.97 5.32
CA LYS A 176 16.93 5.35 5.83
C LYS A 176 15.66 5.77 6.55
N GLN A 177 14.48 5.36 6.05
CA GLN A 177 13.21 5.56 6.74
C GLN A 177 13.21 4.89 8.12
N MET A 178 13.66 3.64 8.18
CA MET A 178 13.78 2.91 9.45
C MET A 178 14.80 3.54 10.39
N PHE A 179 15.97 3.98 9.87
CA PHE A 179 16.97 4.67 10.68
C PHE A 179 16.42 5.95 11.29
N ALA A 180 15.63 6.71 10.54
CA ALA A 180 15.05 7.98 11.02
C ALA A 180 14.12 7.82 12.23
N LEU A 181 13.48 6.64 12.42
CA LEU A 181 12.65 6.38 13.60
C LEU A 181 13.41 6.52 14.92
N ASN A 182 14.75 6.35 14.92
CA ASN A 182 15.57 6.55 16.11
C ASN A 182 15.45 7.97 16.70
N ASN A 183 15.18 8.96 15.85
CA ASN A 183 15.00 10.36 16.30
C ASN A 183 13.69 10.57 17.07
N TYR A 184 12.78 9.60 17.05
CA TYR A 184 11.42 9.67 17.60
C TYR A 184 11.19 8.70 18.77
N MET A 185 12.25 8.12 19.35
CA MET A 185 12.14 7.18 20.48
C MET A 185 11.49 7.78 21.72
N ASN A 186 11.45 9.13 21.83
CA ASN A 186 10.81 9.84 22.92
C ASN A 186 9.28 9.90 22.80
N LEU A 187 8.73 9.61 21.63
CA LEU A 187 7.28 9.66 21.40
C LEU A 187 6.57 8.54 22.18
N SER A 188 5.43 8.90 22.75
CA SER A 188 4.62 7.98 23.55
C SER A 188 3.14 8.32 23.47
N ALA A 189 2.28 7.30 23.53
CA ALA A 189 0.84 7.49 23.75
C ALA A 189 0.52 7.95 25.19
N LYS A 190 1.47 7.79 26.13
CA LYS A 190 1.32 8.23 27.53
C LYS A 190 1.68 9.71 27.67
N SER A 191 1.08 10.36 28.65
CA SER A 191 1.45 11.72 29.05
C SER A 191 2.90 11.79 29.51
N PRO A 192 3.68 12.82 29.11
CA PRO A 192 5.09 12.95 29.49
C PRO A 192 5.26 13.28 30.97
N GLU A 193 6.39 12.87 31.52
CA GLU A 193 6.93 13.37 32.79
C GLU A 193 7.90 14.51 32.53
N ASN A 194 8.06 15.43 33.52
CA ASN A 194 9.07 16.46 33.41
C ASN A 194 10.49 15.85 33.53
N LYS A 195 11.15 15.69 32.40
CA LYS A 195 12.57 15.25 32.28
C LYS A 195 13.48 16.37 31.81
N PHE A 196 12.95 17.57 31.58
CA PHE A 196 13.70 18.69 31.02
C PHE A 196 14.77 19.22 31.98
N ALA A 197 14.39 19.55 33.23
CA ALA A 197 15.32 19.96 34.28
C ALA A 197 14.71 19.72 35.66
N LYS A 198 15.55 19.25 36.62
CA LYS A 198 15.09 18.95 37.99
C LYS A 198 14.55 20.17 38.75
N ASN A 199 15.09 21.34 38.46
CA ASN A 199 14.80 22.57 39.20
C ASN A 199 13.74 23.45 38.50
N LEU A 200 13.14 22.97 37.42
CA LEU A 200 12.12 23.69 36.67
C LEU A 200 10.80 22.90 36.75
N ASN A 201 9.80 23.52 37.39
CA ASN A 201 8.47 22.92 37.43
C ASN A 201 7.75 23.20 36.12
N LEU A 202 7.56 22.13 35.31
CA LEU A 202 6.78 22.15 34.06
C LEU A 202 5.56 21.28 34.24
N GLU A 203 4.39 21.81 33.88
CA GLU A 203 3.11 21.15 34.04
C GLU A 203 2.53 20.74 32.67
N ARG A 204 1.79 19.66 32.68
CA ARG A 204 1.03 19.22 31.50
C ARG A 204 -0.20 20.11 31.36
N TYR A 205 -0.38 20.70 30.17
CA TYR A 205 -1.51 21.58 29.87
C TYR A 205 -2.60 20.91 29.01
N SER A 206 -2.33 19.71 28.44
CA SER A 206 -3.32 18.96 27.66
C SER A 206 -3.03 17.46 27.64
N ARG A 207 -4.01 16.67 27.14
CA ARG A 207 -3.82 15.27 26.79
C ARG A 207 -3.05 15.17 25.46
N GLY A 208 -2.42 14.01 25.20
CA GLY A 208 -1.70 13.74 23.94
C GLY A 208 -0.28 14.35 23.88
N MET A 209 0.19 15.03 24.93
CA MET A 209 1.51 15.66 24.95
C MET A 209 2.68 14.67 24.81
N GLY A 210 2.47 13.38 25.03
CA GLY A 210 3.51 12.36 24.79
C GLY A 210 3.91 12.23 23.30
N ALA A 211 3.08 12.71 22.39
CA ALA A 211 3.35 12.75 20.95
C ALA A 211 3.90 14.12 20.47
N ILE A 212 4.32 15.01 21.35
CA ILE A 212 4.97 16.27 20.96
C ILE A 212 6.25 15.97 20.17
N GLY A 213 6.33 16.52 18.95
CA GLY A 213 7.40 16.26 18.00
C GLY A 213 7.03 15.20 16.94
N LEU A 214 5.84 14.59 17.02
CA LEU A 214 5.33 13.79 15.91
C LEU A 214 5.15 14.69 14.68
N PRO A 215 5.80 14.39 13.53
CA PRO A 215 5.76 15.27 12.37
C PRO A 215 4.35 15.35 11.77
N GLY A 216 3.93 16.57 11.41
CA GLY A 216 2.59 16.85 10.89
C GLY A 216 2.55 17.18 9.40
N ASP A 217 3.70 17.41 8.75
CA ASP A 217 3.76 17.71 7.32
C ASP A 217 3.50 16.48 6.45
N LEU A 218 3.29 16.73 5.15
CA LEU A 218 2.87 15.72 4.18
C LEU A 218 4.06 15.02 3.48
N SER A 219 5.31 15.34 3.82
CA SER A 219 6.48 14.68 3.22
C SER A 219 6.48 13.18 3.51
N SER A 220 7.14 12.42 2.63
CA SER A 220 7.18 10.96 2.73
C SER A 220 7.71 10.47 4.07
N GLN A 221 8.82 11.06 4.56
CA GLN A 221 9.42 10.66 5.83
C GLN A 221 8.51 11.00 7.02
N SER A 222 7.88 12.18 7.02
CA SER A 222 6.94 12.58 8.07
C SER A 222 5.72 11.67 8.12
N ARG A 223 5.17 11.29 6.96
CA ARG A 223 4.08 10.31 6.87
C ARG A 223 4.52 8.93 7.35
N PHE A 224 5.75 8.49 7.02
CA PHE A 224 6.29 7.21 7.51
C PHE A 224 6.36 7.18 9.04
N VAL A 225 6.91 8.21 9.67
CA VAL A 225 6.99 8.33 11.14
C VAL A 225 5.59 8.36 11.76
N ARG A 226 4.71 9.21 11.22
CA ARG A 226 3.35 9.39 11.75
C ARG A 226 2.52 8.12 11.61
N ALA A 227 2.49 7.50 10.44
CA ALA A 227 1.77 6.24 10.22
C ALA A 227 2.33 5.10 11.08
N SER A 228 3.66 5.02 11.25
CA SER A 228 4.30 4.04 12.12
C SER A 228 3.87 4.23 13.57
N PHE A 229 3.93 5.46 14.09
CA PHE A 229 3.52 5.77 15.46
C PHE A 229 2.03 5.46 15.68
N VAL A 230 1.17 5.94 14.79
CA VAL A 230 -0.29 5.70 14.89
C VAL A 230 -0.58 4.21 14.84
N LYS A 231 -0.06 3.49 13.85
CA LYS A 231 -0.28 2.04 13.71
C LYS A 231 0.20 1.25 14.93
N MET A 232 1.41 1.50 15.40
CA MET A 232 2.02 0.74 16.49
C MET A 232 1.34 0.98 17.85
N ASN A 233 0.62 2.09 17.99
CA ASN A 233 -0.15 2.42 19.19
C ASN A 233 -1.66 2.23 19.02
N SER A 234 -2.13 1.82 17.82
CA SER A 234 -3.53 1.59 17.53
C SER A 234 -4.07 0.36 18.27
N ILE A 235 -5.27 0.48 18.79
CA ILE A 235 -5.99 -0.59 19.46
C ILE A 235 -7.40 -0.68 18.86
N SER A 236 -7.84 -1.87 18.53
CA SER A 236 -9.23 -2.17 18.16
C SER A 236 -9.66 -3.49 18.81
N LYS A 237 -10.95 -3.75 18.84
CA LYS A 237 -11.43 -5.10 19.13
C LYS A 237 -11.24 -5.99 17.90
N ASP A 238 -11.41 -7.30 18.09
CA ASP A 238 -11.16 -8.32 17.08
C ASP A 238 -12.30 -8.48 16.05
N THR A 239 -13.34 -7.63 16.08
CA THR A 239 -14.40 -7.66 15.07
C THR A 239 -13.91 -7.04 13.78
N GLU A 240 -14.34 -7.58 12.65
CA GLU A 240 -13.97 -7.05 11.33
C GLU A 240 -14.33 -5.58 11.16
N LYS A 241 -15.54 -5.18 11.58
CA LYS A 241 -15.99 -3.77 11.48
C LYS A 241 -15.08 -2.81 12.23
N GLU A 242 -14.68 -3.17 13.45
CA GLU A 242 -13.80 -2.33 14.26
C GLU A 242 -12.37 -2.33 13.74
N SER A 243 -11.88 -3.48 13.25
CA SER A 243 -10.55 -3.58 12.64
C SER A 243 -10.45 -2.78 11.34
N VAL A 244 -11.46 -2.87 10.46
CA VAL A 244 -11.53 -2.06 9.22
C VAL A 244 -11.62 -0.58 9.56
N SER A 245 -12.49 -0.19 10.49
CA SER A 245 -12.59 1.21 10.95
C SER A 245 -11.24 1.72 11.48
N GLN A 246 -10.58 0.94 12.35
CA GLN A 246 -9.25 1.32 12.88
C GLN A 246 -8.20 1.41 11.79
N PHE A 247 -8.23 0.54 10.78
CA PHE A 247 -7.31 0.60 9.65
C PHE A 247 -7.45 1.93 8.88
N PHE A 248 -8.68 2.36 8.60
CA PHE A 248 -8.93 3.65 7.98
C PHE A 248 -8.43 4.81 8.87
N HIS A 249 -8.62 4.76 10.19
CA HIS A 249 -8.06 5.77 11.10
C HIS A 249 -6.53 5.84 11.05
N ILE A 250 -5.84 4.70 10.86
CA ILE A 250 -4.38 4.68 10.69
C ILE A 250 -3.99 5.45 9.42
N LEU A 251 -4.58 5.13 8.28
CA LEU A 251 -4.26 5.76 7.00
C LEU A 251 -4.76 7.20 6.90
N ASN A 252 -5.93 7.53 7.45
CA ASN A 252 -6.44 8.91 7.48
C ASN A 252 -5.52 9.86 8.28
N SER A 253 -4.64 9.33 9.13
CA SER A 253 -3.62 10.16 9.79
C SER A 253 -2.60 10.78 8.83
N VAL A 254 -2.56 10.31 7.58
CA VAL A 254 -1.60 10.72 6.54
C VAL A 254 -2.28 11.10 5.22
N ASP A 255 -3.59 11.34 5.24
CA ASP A 255 -4.35 11.81 4.07
C ASP A 255 -3.81 13.13 3.53
N GLN A 256 -3.85 13.25 2.21
CA GLN A 256 -3.47 14.45 1.46
C GLN A 256 -4.73 15.26 1.14
N GLN A 257 -4.87 16.42 1.78
CA GLN A 257 -6.03 17.31 1.58
C GLN A 257 -5.78 18.25 0.40
N ARG A 258 -6.81 18.49 -0.41
CA ARG A 258 -6.75 19.42 -1.53
C ARG A 258 -6.34 20.83 -1.05
N GLY A 259 -5.35 21.41 -1.68
CA GLY A 259 -4.80 22.70 -1.31
C GLY A 259 -3.58 22.65 -0.39
N CYS A 260 -3.25 21.50 0.22
CA CYS A 260 -2.13 21.39 1.15
C CYS A 260 -0.82 20.87 0.51
N CYS A 261 -0.87 20.35 -0.70
CA CYS A 261 0.30 19.92 -1.49
C CYS A 261 0.12 20.40 -2.93
N GLU A 262 0.60 21.60 -3.21
CA GLU A 262 0.57 22.20 -4.55
C GLU A 262 1.70 21.65 -5.40
N LEU A 263 1.36 21.31 -6.64
CA LEU A 263 2.28 20.86 -7.67
C LEU A 263 2.47 21.97 -8.73
N GLU A 264 3.37 21.75 -9.66
CA GLU A 264 3.50 22.61 -10.82
C GLU A 264 2.15 22.69 -11.57
N ASP A 265 1.88 23.81 -12.22
CA ASP A 265 0.63 24.08 -12.97
C ASP A 265 -0.65 24.27 -12.11
N GLY A 266 -0.53 24.56 -10.83
CA GLY A 266 -1.67 24.82 -9.94
C GLY A 266 -2.54 23.59 -9.64
N LYS A 267 -2.02 22.38 -9.87
CA LYS A 267 -2.63 21.12 -9.44
C LYS A 267 -2.30 20.85 -7.99
N TYR A 268 -3.09 19.99 -7.38
CA TYR A 268 -2.89 19.57 -5.99
C TYR A 268 -2.82 18.05 -5.92
N GLU A 269 -1.86 17.54 -5.15
CA GLU A 269 -1.87 16.16 -4.76
C GLU A 269 -2.93 15.92 -3.69
N ILE A 270 -3.75 14.90 -3.88
CA ILE A 270 -4.82 14.49 -2.96
C ILE A 270 -4.79 12.98 -2.78
N THR A 271 -5.34 12.48 -1.68
CA THR A 271 -5.60 11.06 -1.51
C THR A 271 -6.80 10.64 -2.35
N ILE A 272 -6.56 10.13 -3.57
CA ILE A 272 -7.61 9.73 -4.52
C ILE A 272 -8.49 8.62 -3.93
N TYR A 273 -7.86 7.61 -3.32
CA TYR A 273 -8.55 6.57 -2.56
C TYR A 273 -7.68 6.07 -1.40
N THR A 274 -8.36 5.53 -0.41
CA THR A 274 -7.76 4.72 0.66
C THR A 274 -8.33 3.32 0.59
N SER A 275 -7.46 2.30 0.58
CA SER A 275 -7.85 0.89 0.60
C SER A 275 -7.56 0.22 1.94
N CYS A 276 -8.35 -0.81 2.23
CA CYS A 276 -8.16 -1.75 3.33
C CYS A 276 -8.59 -3.15 2.85
N CYS A 277 -7.66 -4.05 2.66
CA CYS A 277 -7.96 -5.42 2.27
C CYS A 277 -7.96 -6.32 3.50
N ASN A 278 -9.07 -6.98 3.82
CA ASN A 278 -9.06 -8.13 4.72
C ASN A 278 -8.48 -9.33 3.97
N ALA A 279 -7.19 -9.53 4.06
CA ALA A 279 -6.48 -10.57 3.32
C ALA A 279 -6.84 -11.99 3.82
N SER A 280 -7.29 -12.11 5.07
CA SER A 280 -7.76 -13.39 5.63
C SER A 280 -9.09 -13.85 5.03
N LYS A 281 -9.90 -12.91 4.49
CA LYS A 281 -11.25 -13.18 3.97
C LYS A 281 -11.44 -12.84 2.49
N GLY A 282 -10.45 -12.25 1.83
CA GLY A 282 -10.55 -11.87 0.43
C GLY A 282 -11.52 -10.70 0.18
N ILE A 283 -11.63 -9.74 1.12
CA ILE A 283 -12.52 -8.59 1.01
C ILE A 283 -11.71 -7.32 0.83
N TYR A 284 -12.03 -6.55 -0.19
CA TYR A 284 -11.43 -5.26 -0.49
C TYR A 284 -12.36 -4.13 -0.08
N TYR A 285 -11.98 -3.31 0.90
CA TYR A 285 -12.67 -2.12 1.36
C TYR A 285 -11.99 -0.88 0.81
N TYR A 286 -12.75 0.18 0.52
CA TYR A 286 -12.19 1.45 0.09
C TYR A 286 -13.07 2.65 0.46
N THR A 287 -12.44 3.82 0.51
CA THR A 287 -13.05 5.15 0.43
C THR A 287 -12.39 5.92 -0.71
N THR A 288 -13.04 6.95 -1.23
CA THR A 288 -12.43 7.89 -2.19
C THR A 288 -12.37 9.28 -1.59
N TYR A 289 -11.65 10.20 -2.23
CA TYR A 289 -11.60 11.59 -1.78
C TYR A 289 -12.98 12.24 -1.67
N ASP A 290 -13.84 11.94 -2.63
CA ASP A 290 -15.18 12.53 -2.72
C ASP A 290 -16.29 11.63 -2.14
N ASN A 291 -15.95 10.49 -1.52
CA ASN A 291 -16.89 9.59 -0.83
C ASN A 291 -16.24 8.93 0.38
N HIS A 292 -16.65 9.35 1.57
CA HIS A 292 -16.17 8.83 2.85
C HIS A 292 -16.87 7.52 3.29
N GLN A 293 -17.92 7.10 2.60
CA GLN A 293 -18.60 5.84 2.89
C GLN A 293 -17.66 4.67 2.55
N ILE A 294 -17.34 3.85 3.55
CA ILE A 294 -16.58 2.61 3.32
C ILE A 294 -17.42 1.67 2.45
N THR A 295 -16.90 1.37 1.28
CA THR A 295 -17.50 0.43 0.30
C THR A 295 -16.64 -0.82 0.23
N ALA A 296 -17.24 -1.98 -0.06
CA ALA A 296 -16.51 -3.25 -0.07
C ALA A 296 -16.92 -4.14 -1.26
N VAL A 297 -15.93 -4.90 -1.73
CA VAL A 297 -16.13 -6.01 -2.67
C VAL A 297 -15.52 -7.28 -2.06
N ASP A 298 -16.32 -8.33 -1.96
CA ASP A 298 -15.94 -9.65 -1.46
C ASP A 298 -15.68 -10.57 -2.67
N MET A 299 -14.42 -10.94 -2.90
CA MET A 299 -14.06 -11.78 -4.05
C MET A 299 -14.74 -13.14 -4.04
N HIS A 300 -15.05 -13.69 -2.86
CA HIS A 300 -15.67 -15.02 -2.74
C HIS A 300 -17.16 -15.04 -3.06
N LYS A 301 -17.78 -13.88 -3.30
CA LYS A 301 -19.14 -13.78 -3.84
C LYS A 301 -19.18 -13.86 -5.35
N GLU A 302 -18.02 -13.89 -5.99
CA GLU A 302 -17.88 -13.94 -7.44
C GLU A 302 -17.45 -15.34 -7.91
N ASN A 303 -17.65 -15.59 -9.21
CA ASN A 303 -17.17 -16.82 -9.84
C ASN A 303 -15.64 -16.74 -10.06
N LEU A 304 -14.87 -17.23 -9.09
CA LEU A 304 -13.41 -17.21 -9.15
C LEU A 304 -12.82 -18.22 -10.16
N ASP A 305 -13.61 -19.06 -10.79
CA ASP A 305 -13.18 -19.97 -11.86
C ASP A 305 -13.48 -19.42 -13.26
N ASN A 306 -13.93 -18.18 -13.37
CA ASN A 306 -14.13 -17.49 -14.64
C ASN A 306 -12.78 -17.25 -15.36
N LYS A 307 -12.86 -16.85 -16.64
CA LYS A 307 -11.71 -16.48 -17.50
C LYS A 307 -11.63 -14.97 -17.77
N GLU A 308 -12.66 -14.21 -17.43
CA GLU A 308 -12.77 -12.78 -17.68
C GLU A 308 -12.60 -12.01 -16.39
N LEU A 309 -12.02 -10.81 -16.48
CA LEU A 309 -11.95 -9.88 -15.34
C LEU A 309 -13.34 -9.51 -14.85
N ILE A 310 -13.50 -9.40 -13.54
CA ILE A 310 -14.71 -8.89 -12.90
C ILE A 310 -14.37 -7.51 -12.33
N ARG A 311 -15.11 -6.47 -12.75
CA ARG A 311 -14.73 -5.08 -12.56
C ARG A 311 -15.84 -4.30 -11.86
N TYR A 312 -15.46 -3.47 -10.88
CA TYR A 312 -16.35 -2.61 -10.11
C TYR A 312 -15.84 -1.16 -10.16
N PRO A 313 -16.50 -0.27 -10.90
CA PRO A 313 -16.19 1.16 -10.87
C PRO A 313 -16.30 1.72 -9.47
N LEU A 314 -15.40 2.65 -9.11
CA LEU A 314 -15.44 3.30 -7.80
C LEU A 314 -16.69 4.16 -7.63
N ILE A 315 -17.30 4.06 -6.45
CA ILE A 315 -18.37 4.98 -6.04
C ILE A 315 -17.69 6.27 -5.56
N LYS A 316 -17.90 7.36 -6.29
CA LYS A 316 -17.25 8.65 -6.05
C LYS A 316 -18.17 9.71 -5.46
N GLU A 317 -19.49 9.51 -5.50
CA GLU A 317 -20.44 10.47 -4.94
C GLU A 317 -20.56 10.32 -3.42
N GLU A 318 -20.44 11.43 -2.68
CA GLU A 318 -20.54 11.45 -1.23
C GLU A 318 -21.91 10.94 -0.75
N GLN A 319 -21.87 10.03 0.19
CA GLN A 319 -23.06 9.38 0.77
C GLN A 319 -23.41 10.03 2.12
N ILE A 320 -24.24 11.08 2.09
CA ILE A 320 -24.68 11.77 3.32
C ILE A 320 -26.02 11.19 3.77
N LYS A 321 -26.02 10.54 4.93
CA LYS A 321 -27.23 10.01 5.56
C LYS A 321 -27.86 11.08 6.46
N MET A 322 -29.03 11.58 6.08
CA MET A 322 -29.86 12.41 6.97
C MET A 322 -30.49 11.54 8.05
N GLN A 323 -30.55 12.04 9.29
CA GLN A 323 -31.16 11.32 10.42
C GLN A 323 -32.61 11.75 10.70
N ASN A 324 -33.03 12.85 10.16
CA ASN A 324 -34.39 13.41 10.29
C ASN A 324 -35.17 13.27 8.99
#